data_6fb522e142cbcf2e367a2f331db4d0ed
#
_entry.id   6fb522e142cbcf2e367a2f331db4d0ed
#
_cell.length_a   1.000
_cell.length_b   1.000
_cell.length_c   1.000
_cell.angle_alpha   90.00
_cell.angle_beta   90.00
_cell.angle_gamma   90.00
#
_symmetry.space_group_name_H-M   'P 1'
#
loop_
_entity.id
_entity.type
_entity.pdbx_description
1 polymer ?
#
loop_
_entity_poly.entity_id
_entity_poly.type
_entity_poly.pdbx_seq_one_letter_code
_entity_poly.pdbx_strand_id
1 'polypeptide(L)'
;CVVSKKDPTNHGEIMAIHDACKNLDTFDLSGCTLYTTSAPCPMCSAAIMWANIEKVYYGCTIKDAESIGFRDSDFFAVLKGEKEGIETLETGRKECLELFKEYDNMDKTMY
;
A
#
# COMPACT_ATOMS: atom_id res chain seq x y z
N CYS A 1 -15.65 -1.02 5.44
CA CYS A 1 -15.89 0.02 4.43
C CYS A 1 -15.60 -0.40 2.98
N VAL A 2 -14.93 -1.53 2.77
CA VAL A 2 -14.76 -2.10 1.42
C VAL A 2 -16.13 -2.34 0.77
N VAL A 3 -17.01 -3.03 1.46
CA VAL A 3 -18.33 -3.40 0.93
C VAL A 3 -19.26 -2.20 0.82
N SER A 4 -19.34 -1.39 1.87
CA SER A 4 -20.24 -0.23 1.90
C SER A 4 -19.84 0.86 0.92
N LYS A 5 -18.56 1.08 0.72
CA LYS A 5 -18.02 2.06 -0.23
C LYS A 5 -17.80 1.51 -1.63
N LYS A 6 -17.96 0.18 -1.81
CA LYS A 6 -17.66 -0.53 -3.07
C LYS A 6 -16.25 -0.23 -3.57
N ASP A 7 -15.30 -0.16 -2.65
CA ASP A 7 -13.90 0.13 -2.93
C ASP A 7 -13.03 -0.95 -2.29
N PRO A 8 -12.45 -1.86 -3.09
CA PRO A 8 -11.64 -2.95 -2.55
C PRO A 8 -10.35 -2.49 -1.87
N THR A 9 -9.93 -1.24 -2.10
CA THR A 9 -8.74 -0.67 -1.45
C THR A 9 -9.04 -0.02 -0.11
N ASN A 10 -10.31 0.11 0.26
CA ASN A 10 -10.73 0.86 1.45
C ASN A 10 -10.61 0.04 2.74
N HIS A 11 -9.45 -0.52 2.97
CA HIS A 11 -9.07 -1.19 4.21
C HIS A 11 -8.95 -0.21 5.36
N GLY A 12 -9.04 -0.70 6.59
CA GLY A 12 -8.93 0.13 7.78
C GLY A 12 -7.63 0.94 7.85
N GLU A 13 -6.52 0.33 7.47
CA GLU A 13 -5.21 0.98 7.44
C GLU A 13 -5.17 2.11 6.41
N ILE A 14 -5.75 1.90 5.22
CA ILE A 14 -5.85 2.94 4.18
C ILE A 14 -6.71 4.10 4.67
N MET A 15 -7.84 3.81 5.30
CA MET A 15 -8.72 4.83 5.87
C MET A 15 -8.01 5.66 6.95
N ALA A 16 -7.25 4.98 7.81
CA ALA A 16 -6.49 5.64 8.87
C ALA A 16 -5.42 6.58 8.28
N ILE A 17 -4.74 6.16 7.23
CA ILE A 17 -3.74 6.99 6.54
C ILE A 17 -4.40 8.21 5.92
N HIS A 18 -5.52 8.04 5.20
CA HIS A 18 -6.26 9.17 4.62
C HIS A 18 -6.67 10.18 5.69
N ASP A 19 -7.23 9.69 6.78
CA ASP A 19 -7.72 10.52 7.85
C ASP A 19 -6.57 11.28 8.55
N ALA A 20 -5.47 10.60 8.83
CA ALA A 20 -4.30 11.21 9.44
C ALA A 20 -3.67 12.27 8.53
N CYS A 21 -3.54 11.99 7.24
CA CYS A 21 -3.00 12.95 6.27
C CYS A 21 -3.87 14.20 6.18
N LYS A 22 -5.19 14.01 6.19
CA LYS A 22 -6.15 15.12 6.17
C LYS A 22 -6.07 15.96 7.44
N ASN A 23 -6.06 15.32 8.61
CA ASN A 23 -6.08 16.02 9.89
C ASN A 23 -4.75 16.72 10.20
N LEU A 24 -3.64 16.14 9.77
CA LEU A 24 -2.31 16.71 9.95
C LEU A 24 -1.85 17.58 8.78
N ASP A 25 -2.66 17.65 7.74
CA ASP A 25 -2.40 18.42 6.51
C ASP A 25 -1.02 18.11 5.92
N THR A 26 -0.73 16.81 5.75
CA THR A 26 0.55 16.34 5.20
C THR A 26 0.38 14.95 4.59
N PHE A 27 1.22 14.60 3.62
CA PHE A 27 1.36 13.23 3.13
C PHE A 27 2.46 12.44 3.86
N ASP A 28 3.25 13.12 4.70
CA ASP A 28 4.36 12.51 5.44
C ASP A 28 3.94 12.27 6.89
N LEU A 29 3.77 11.00 7.25
CA LEU A 29 3.38 10.56 8.59
C LEU A 29 4.58 10.05 9.40
N SER A 30 5.78 10.55 9.12
CA SER A 30 6.96 10.26 9.93
C SER A 30 6.69 10.59 11.39
N GLY A 31 7.10 9.72 12.29
CA GLY A 31 6.85 9.88 13.73
C GLY A 31 5.50 9.37 14.19
N CYS A 32 4.60 9.00 13.27
CA CYS A 32 3.33 8.38 13.63
C CYS A 32 3.48 6.88 13.79
N THR A 33 2.61 6.29 14.60
CA THR A 33 2.55 4.85 14.83
C THR A 33 1.17 4.36 14.41
N LEU A 34 1.12 3.23 13.70
CA LEU A 34 -0.13 2.59 13.29
C LEU A 34 -0.43 1.39 14.18
N TYR A 35 -1.67 1.31 14.63
CA TYR A 35 -2.21 0.16 15.36
C TYR A 35 -3.30 -0.48 14.50
N THR A 36 -3.22 -1.78 14.30
CA THR A 36 -4.18 -2.51 13.49
C THR A 36 -4.51 -3.86 14.13
N THR A 37 -5.71 -4.36 13.87
CA THR A 37 -6.17 -5.64 14.39
C THR A 37 -5.41 -6.81 13.80
N SER A 38 -5.10 -6.71 12.52
CA SER A 38 -4.44 -7.77 11.75
C SER A 38 -3.19 -7.23 11.06
N ALA A 39 -2.19 -8.06 10.89
CA ALA A 39 -0.98 -7.68 10.15
C ALA A 39 -1.36 -7.14 8.77
N PRO A 40 -0.78 -6.00 8.34
CA PRO A 40 -1.17 -5.37 7.09
C PRO A 40 -0.97 -6.29 5.86
N CYS A 41 -1.93 -6.26 4.94
CA CYS A 41 -1.80 -6.92 3.64
C CYS A 41 -0.71 -6.21 2.80
N PRO A 42 -0.30 -6.77 1.64
CA PRO A 42 0.71 -6.12 0.81
C PRO A 42 0.36 -4.70 0.37
N MET A 43 -0.90 -4.43 0.05
CA MET A 43 -1.36 -3.08 -0.32
C MET A 43 -1.18 -2.10 0.83
N CYS A 44 -1.65 -2.46 2.01
CA CYS A 44 -1.54 -1.60 3.19
C CYS A 44 -0.10 -1.44 3.65
N SER A 45 0.71 -2.51 3.56
CA SER A 45 2.15 -2.44 3.85
C SER A 45 2.87 -1.44 2.96
N ALA A 46 2.57 -1.46 1.65
CA ALA A 46 3.14 -0.49 0.72
C ALA A 46 2.66 0.94 1.03
N ALA A 47 1.38 1.11 1.34
CA ALA A 47 0.82 2.42 1.72
C ALA A 47 1.47 2.98 2.98
N ILE A 48 1.74 2.12 3.96
CA ILE A 48 2.45 2.48 5.19
C ILE A 48 3.86 3.00 4.86
N MET A 49 4.56 2.33 3.95
CA MET A 49 5.88 2.75 3.50
C MET A 49 5.83 4.08 2.75
N TRP A 50 4.86 4.27 1.86
CA TRP A 50 4.67 5.54 1.15
C TRP A 50 4.39 6.70 2.11
N ALA A 51 3.69 6.43 3.20
CA ALA A 51 3.38 7.44 4.22
C ALA A 51 4.53 7.69 5.20
N ASN A 52 5.61 6.92 5.12
CA ASN A 52 6.77 6.99 6.01
C ASN A 52 6.45 6.65 7.47
N ILE A 53 5.42 5.85 7.71
CA ILE A 53 5.12 5.34 9.05
C ILE A 53 6.20 4.30 9.42
N GLU A 54 6.86 4.49 10.54
CA GLU A 54 8.02 3.67 10.93
C GLU A 54 7.65 2.50 11.82
N LYS A 55 6.50 2.54 12.48
CA LYS A 55 6.12 1.56 13.49
C LYS A 55 4.67 1.13 13.32
N VAL A 56 4.46 -0.18 13.27
CA VAL A 56 3.13 -0.80 13.19
C VAL A 56 3.00 -1.86 14.27
N TYR A 57 1.92 -1.78 15.04
CA TYR A 57 1.55 -2.81 15.99
C TYR A 57 0.31 -3.53 15.47
N TYR A 58 0.34 -4.86 15.48
CA TYR A 58 -0.79 -5.66 15.02
C TYR A 58 -1.10 -6.79 16.01
N GLY A 59 -2.34 -7.25 16.02
CA GLY A 59 -2.79 -8.33 16.89
C GLY A 59 -2.67 -9.70 16.22
N CYS A 60 -3.38 -9.90 15.11
CA CYS A 60 -3.43 -11.19 14.40
C CYS A 60 -2.43 -11.24 13.25
N THR A 61 -1.92 -12.43 12.98
CA THR A 61 -0.96 -12.67 11.91
C THR A 61 -1.66 -12.84 10.56
N ILE A 62 -0.87 -12.87 9.49
CA ILE A 62 -1.36 -13.18 8.14
C ILE A 62 -2.00 -14.58 8.10
N LYS A 63 -1.44 -15.55 8.82
CA LYS A 63 -2.00 -16.90 8.90
C LYS A 63 -3.35 -16.93 9.61
N ASP A 64 -3.51 -16.13 10.66
CA ASP A 64 -4.79 -15.99 11.34
C ASP A 64 -5.85 -15.44 10.39
N ALA A 65 -5.52 -14.42 9.59
CA ALA A 65 -6.41 -13.86 8.59
C ALA A 65 -6.77 -14.90 7.51
N GLU A 66 -5.80 -15.66 7.05
CA GLU A 66 -6.01 -16.73 6.07
C GLU A 66 -7.01 -17.76 6.58
N SER A 67 -6.96 -18.11 7.87
CA SER A 67 -7.83 -19.11 8.48
C SER A 67 -9.33 -18.74 8.42
N ILE A 68 -9.65 -17.47 8.27
CA ILE A 68 -11.03 -16.99 8.15
C ILE A 68 -11.37 -16.48 6.73
N GLY A 69 -10.55 -16.78 5.74
CA GLY A 69 -10.85 -16.57 4.33
C GLY A 69 -10.23 -15.35 3.66
N PHE A 70 -9.39 -14.59 4.34
CA PHE A 70 -8.67 -13.50 3.69
C PHE A 70 -7.50 -14.03 2.85
N ARG A 71 -7.18 -13.35 1.77
CA ARG A 71 -6.24 -13.80 0.74
C ARG A 71 -4.85 -13.17 0.84
N ASP A 72 -4.52 -12.56 1.97
CA ASP A 72 -3.28 -11.78 2.15
C ASP A 72 -2.03 -12.63 1.86
N SER A 73 -2.02 -13.89 2.32
CA SER A 73 -0.88 -14.79 2.10
C SER A 73 -0.68 -15.12 0.62
N ASP A 74 -1.77 -15.27 -0.15
CA ASP A 74 -1.72 -15.47 -1.60
C ASP A 74 -1.09 -14.26 -2.29
N PHE A 75 -1.49 -13.07 -1.90
CA PHE A 75 -0.94 -11.84 -2.49
C PHE A 75 0.53 -11.66 -2.17
N PHE A 76 0.95 -11.96 -0.96
CA PHE A 76 2.38 -11.97 -0.62
C PHE A 76 3.16 -12.97 -1.47
N ALA A 77 2.62 -14.16 -1.68
CA ALA A 77 3.26 -15.18 -2.51
C ALA A 77 3.41 -14.72 -3.97
N VAL A 78 2.38 -14.09 -4.52
CA VAL A 78 2.43 -13.51 -5.89
C VAL A 78 3.51 -12.45 -5.99
N LEU A 79 3.59 -11.54 -5.04
CA LEU A 79 4.58 -10.45 -5.05
C LEU A 79 6.01 -10.95 -4.88
N LYS A 80 6.20 -12.05 -4.16
CA LYS A 80 7.50 -12.69 -3.99
C LYS A 80 7.91 -13.55 -5.20
N GLY A 81 7.03 -13.70 -6.17
CA GLY A 81 7.28 -14.56 -7.33
C GLY A 81 7.09 -16.04 -7.07
N GLU A 82 6.50 -16.42 -5.94
CA GLU A 82 6.27 -17.82 -5.55
C GLU A 82 4.98 -18.40 -6.16
N LYS A 83 4.12 -17.55 -6.69
CA LYS A 83 2.81 -17.91 -7.25
C LYS A 83 2.49 -16.99 -8.41
N GLU A 84 1.79 -17.51 -9.42
CA GLU A 84 1.29 -16.70 -10.52
C GLU A 84 0.08 -15.86 -10.07
N GLY A 85 0.01 -14.64 -10.59
CA GLY A 85 -1.08 -13.72 -10.30
C GLY A 85 -1.43 -12.87 -11.52
N ILE A 86 -1.29 -11.56 -11.42
CA ILE A 86 -1.58 -10.63 -12.50
C ILE A 86 -0.54 -10.80 -13.61
N GLU A 87 -0.99 -10.90 -14.86
CA GLU A 87 -0.09 -10.80 -16.01
C GLU A 87 0.38 -9.36 -16.16
N THR A 88 1.68 -9.15 -16.03
CA THR A 88 2.30 -7.83 -16.08
C THR A 88 3.30 -7.80 -17.23
N LEU A 89 3.05 -6.91 -18.20
CA LEU A 89 3.80 -6.85 -19.44
C LEU A 89 4.42 -5.47 -19.64
N GLU A 90 5.66 -5.45 -20.12
CA GLU A 90 6.34 -4.22 -20.48
C GLU A 90 5.92 -3.80 -21.89
N THR A 91 5.53 -2.53 -22.07
CA THR A 91 5.21 -1.94 -23.39
C THR A 91 5.50 -0.45 -23.35
N GLY A 92 5.94 0.11 -24.51
CA GLY A 92 6.17 1.53 -24.63
C GLY A 92 7.29 2.07 -23.74
N ARG A 93 8.27 1.26 -23.41
CA ARG A 93 9.36 1.64 -22.50
C ARG A 93 10.10 2.91 -22.97
N LYS A 94 10.39 3.02 -24.26
CA LYS A 94 11.13 4.14 -24.84
C LYS A 94 10.41 5.47 -24.62
N GLU A 95 9.13 5.49 -24.93
CA GLU A 95 8.27 6.67 -24.76
C GLU A 95 8.10 7.05 -23.29
N CYS A 96 7.96 6.04 -22.43
CA CYS A 96 7.84 6.28 -21.00
C CYS A 96 9.15 6.81 -20.39
N LEU A 97 10.29 6.35 -20.86
CA LEU A 97 11.59 6.88 -20.42
C LEU A 97 11.77 8.35 -20.81
N GLU A 98 11.24 8.76 -21.97
CA GLU A 98 11.26 10.18 -22.37
C GLU A 98 10.44 11.02 -21.39
N LEU A 99 9.29 10.52 -20.97
CA LEU A 99 8.46 11.19 -19.97
C LEU A 99 9.19 11.30 -18.62
N PHE A 100 9.86 10.26 -18.19
CA PHE A 100 10.65 10.30 -16.95
C PHE A 100 11.77 11.33 -17.03
N LYS A 101 12.40 11.45 -18.19
CA LYS A 101 13.45 12.42 -18.45
C LYS A 101 12.92 13.86 -18.35
N GLU A 102 11.74 14.13 -18.91
CA GLU A 102 11.07 15.42 -18.76
C GLU A 102 10.77 15.73 -17.31
N TYR A 103 10.21 14.76 -16.58
CA TYR A 103 9.89 14.92 -15.17
C TYR A 103 11.15 15.19 -14.34
N ASP A 104 12.24 14.48 -14.60
CA ASP A 104 13.51 14.65 -13.88
C ASP A 104 14.09 16.06 -14.06
N ASN A 105 13.83 16.68 -15.22
CA ASN A 105 14.26 18.05 -15.52
C ASN A 105 13.32 19.13 -14.98
N MET A 106 12.19 18.75 -14.40
CA MET A 106 11.23 19.67 -13.81
C MET A 106 11.53 19.93 -12.33
N ASP A 107 11.08 21.08 -11.85
CA ASP A 107 11.03 21.38 -10.42
C ASP A 107 9.93 20.51 -9.78
N LYS A 108 10.28 19.66 -8.82
CA LYS A 108 9.36 18.65 -8.30
C LYS A 108 9.49 18.45 -6.80
N THR A 109 8.40 18.03 -6.17
CA THR A 109 8.37 17.59 -4.78
C THR A 109 8.53 16.07 -4.72
N MET A 110 9.53 15.62 -3.99
CA MET A 110 9.75 14.19 -3.70
C MET A 110 8.92 13.77 -2.48
N TYR A 111 8.32 12.58 -2.52
CA TYR A 111 7.48 12.07 -1.43
C TYR A 111 7.80 10.63 -1.08
#